data_4d1ad85b0019f5defadfcff335bc6ee6
#
_entry.id   4d1ad85b0019f5defadfcff335bc6ee6
#
_cell.length_a   1.000
_cell.length_b   1.000
_cell.length_c   1.000
_cell.angle_alpha   90.00
_cell.angle_beta   90.00
_cell.angle_gamma   90.00
#
_symmetry.space_group_name_H-M   'P 1'
#
loop_
_entity.id
_entity.type
_entity.pdbx_description
1 polymer ?
#
loop_
_entity_poly.entity_id
_entity_poly.type
_entity_poly.pdbx_seq_one_letter_code
_entity_poly.pdbx_strand_id
1 'polypeptide(L)'
;SSSAASDVYKRQIPRSINDPITTNDVNIGGFLNMLVAARDSNIRRFIFAASSSTYGDNTDLPKKEDNIGKPLSPYALTKYVDELYADVFAKTYGIEYIGLRYFNVFGRRQDPNSMYAAVIPLFIKQFLNHKQPKINGDGLNTRDFTYIDNVLHMNMLALNTTNTQAVNQIYNTA
;
A
#
# COMPACT_ATOMS: atom_id res chain seq x y z
N SER A 1 -15.60 -12.56 1.10
CA SER A 1 -14.38 -13.35 1.21
C SER A 1 -13.17 -12.45 1.08
N SER A 2 -12.39 -12.35 2.15
CA SER A 2 -11.23 -11.47 2.28
C SER A 2 -10.03 -11.82 1.38
N SER A 3 -10.03 -12.99 0.74
CA SER A 3 -8.94 -13.44 -0.12
C SER A 3 -8.88 -12.76 -1.48
N ALA A 4 -10.01 -12.30 -2.01
CA ALA A 4 -10.05 -11.63 -3.31
C ALA A 4 -9.41 -10.23 -3.28
N ALA A 5 -9.41 -9.55 -2.13
CA ALA A 5 -8.81 -8.23 -1.99
C ALA A 5 -7.28 -8.25 -2.05
N SER A 6 -6.61 -9.32 -1.58
CA SER A 6 -5.15 -9.36 -1.53
C SER A 6 -4.48 -9.62 -2.89
N ASP A 7 -5.14 -10.34 -3.80
CA ASP A 7 -4.59 -10.60 -5.15
C ASP A 7 -4.68 -9.38 -6.08
N VAL A 8 -5.59 -8.48 -5.81
CA VAL A 8 -5.75 -7.24 -6.58
C VAL A 8 -4.58 -6.29 -6.35
N TYR A 9 -3.94 -6.35 -5.19
CA TYR A 9 -2.94 -5.37 -4.74
C TYR A 9 -1.62 -5.36 -5.53
N LYS A 10 -1.17 -6.50 -6.07
CA LYS A 10 0.16 -6.62 -6.71
C LYS A 10 0.21 -6.19 -8.17
N ARG A 11 -0.94 -5.84 -8.78
CA ARG A 11 -1.03 -5.54 -10.21
C ARG A 11 -1.40 -4.09 -10.51
N GLN A 12 -1.30 -3.20 -9.56
CA GLN A 12 -2.16 -2.02 -9.53
C GLN A 12 -1.71 -0.88 -10.44
N ILE A 13 -0.42 -0.57 -10.57
CA ILE A 13 -0.03 0.57 -11.41
C ILE A 13 -0.32 0.29 -12.89
N PRO A 14 0.20 -0.78 -13.54
CA PRO A 14 -0.13 -1.07 -14.94
C PRO A 14 -1.61 -1.29 -15.18
N ARG A 15 -2.30 -2.00 -14.27
CA ARG A 15 -3.76 -2.20 -14.37
C ARG A 15 -4.51 -0.88 -14.29
N SER A 16 -4.14 0.01 -13.38
CA SER A 16 -4.82 1.29 -13.21
C SER A 16 -4.68 2.21 -14.43
N ILE A 17 -3.60 2.08 -15.19
CA ILE A 17 -3.39 2.79 -16.44
C ILE A 17 -4.31 2.22 -17.53
N ASN A 18 -4.43 0.89 -17.59
CA ASN A 18 -5.26 0.20 -18.58
C ASN A 18 -6.77 0.28 -18.26
N ASP A 19 -7.13 0.26 -16.98
CA ASP A 19 -8.51 0.28 -16.51
C ASP A 19 -8.65 1.18 -15.27
N PRO A 20 -8.64 2.50 -15.45
CA PRO A 20 -8.73 3.46 -14.37
C PRO A 20 -10.11 3.48 -13.70
N ILE A 21 -11.19 3.19 -14.43
CA ILE A 21 -12.56 3.20 -13.90
C ILE A 21 -12.70 2.11 -12.85
N THR A 22 -12.43 0.85 -13.21
CA THR A 22 -12.50 -0.26 -12.26
C THR A 22 -11.55 -0.05 -11.08
N THR A 23 -10.36 0.53 -11.33
CA THR A 23 -9.42 0.84 -10.26
C THR A 23 -10.00 1.84 -9.27
N ASN A 24 -10.66 2.89 -9.76
CA ASN A 24 -11.34 3.88 -8.93
C ASN A 24 -12.47 3.24 -8.11
N ASP A 25 -13.35 2.51 -8.76
CA ASP A 25 -14.53 1.90 -8.12
C ASP A 25 -14.14 0.90 -7.01
N VAL A 26 -13.12 0.08 -7.29
CA VAL A 26 -12.65 -0.91 -6.32
C VAL A 26 -11.86 -0.26 -5.17
N ASN A 27 -10.96 0.65 -5.46
CA ASN A 27 -10.10 1.24 -4.42
C ASN A 27 -10.85 2.31 -3.62
N ILE A 28 -11.36 3.35 -4.26
CA ILE A 28 -12.04 4.45 -3.54
C ILE A 28 -13.42 4.01 -3.09
N GLY A 29 -14.24 3.46 -3.99
CA GLY A 29 -15.59 3.00 -3.65
C GLY A 29 -15.57 1.90 -2.59
N GLY A 30 -14.70 0.90 -2.77
CA GLY A 30 -14.51 -0.18 -1.80
C GLY A 30 -14.01 0.32 -0.45
N PHE A 31 -13.03 1.23 -0.44
CA PHE A 31 -12.53 1.83 0.80
C PHE A 31 -13.60 2.62 1.53
N LEU A 32 -14.34 3.46 0.82
CA LEU A 32 -15.43 4.23 1.39
C LEU A 32 -16.53 3.33 1.98
N ASN A 33 -16.90 2.25 1.29
CA ASN A 33 -17.84 1.27 1.81
C ASN A 33 -17.36 0.64 3.13
N MET A 34 -16.05 0.34 3.24
CA MET A 34 -15.47 -0.19 4.47
C MET A 34 -15.46 0.83 5.60
N LEU A 35 -15.17 2.10 5.32
CA LEU A 35 -15.25 3.19 6.31
C LEU A 35 -16.70 3.39 6.82
N VAL A 36 -17.67 3.37 5.91
CA VAL A 36 -19.11 3.46 6.26
C VAL A 36 -19.50 2.28 7.15
N ALA A 37 -19.15 1.06 6.76
CA ALA A 37 -19.42 -0.13 7.55
C ALA A 37 -18.75 -0.08 8.93
N ALA A 38 -17.53 0.42 9.03
CA ALA A 38 -16.82 0.60 10.30
C ALA A 38 -17.54 1.62 11.20
N ARG A 39 -17.97 2.75 10.63
CA ARG A 39 -18.76 3.76 11.34
C ARG A 39 -20.07 3.17 11.88
N ASP A 40 -20.83 2.51 11.03
CA ASP A 40 -22.17 1.98 11.37
C ASP A 40 -22.08 0.82 12.37
N SER A 41 -20.93 0.13 12.40
CA SER A 41 -20.62 -0.92 13.38
C SER A 41 -19.94 -0.39 14.65
N ASN A 42 -19.81 0.93 14.81
CA ASN A 42 -19.12 1.58 15.95
C ASN A 42 -17.69 1.05 16.17
N ILE A 43 -16.97 0.77 15.11
CA ILE A 43 -15.56 0.35 15.19
C ILE A 43 -14.73 1.56 15.62
N ARG A 44 -13.98 1.39 16.71
CA ARG A 44 -13.15 2.47 17.28
C ARG A 44 -12.01 2.85 16.35
N ARG A 45 -11.30 1.85 15.78
CA ARG A 45 -10.08 2.10 14.99
C ARG A 45 -10.09 1.34 13.67
N PHE A 46 -9.74 2.06 12.62
CA PHE A 46 -9.62 1.54 11.26
C PHE A 46 -8.16 1.60 10.81
N ILE A 47 -7.58 0.45 10.51
CA ILE A 47 -6.21 0.34 10.01
C ILE A 47 -6.26 -0.06 8.55
N PHE A 48 -5.49 0.62 7.71
CA PHE A 48 -5.55 0.35 6.28
C PHE A 48 -4.18 0.43 5.60
N ALA A 49 -4.08 -0.30 4.50
CA ALA A 49 -2.93 -0.27 3.61
C ALA A 49 -2.98 0.99 2.74
N ALA A 50 -2.19 1.98 3.07
CA ALA A 50 -1.81 3.06 2.18
C ALA A 50 -0.64 2.58 1.28
N SER A 51 0.00 3.48 0.55
CA SER A 51 1.04 3.09 -0.40
C SER A 51 2.14 4.14 -0.53
N SER A 52 3.39 3.71 -0.65
CA SER A 52 4.50 4.59 -1.00
C SER A 52 4.35 5.24 -2.40
N SER A 53 3.45 4.74 -3.24
CA SER A 53 3.13 5.37 -4.53
C SER A 53 2.53 6.77 -4.39
N THR A 54 1.96 7.11 -3.24
CA THR A 54 1.46 8.46 -2.91
C THR A 54 2.54 9.53 -2.98
N TYR A 55 3.82 9.17 -2.79
CA TYR A 55 4.92 10.11 -2.93
C TYR A 55 5.08 10.68 -4.35
N GLY A 56 4.57 9.95 -5.37
CA GLY A 56 4.51 10.44 -6.74
C GLY A 56 5.86 10.92 -7.27
N ASP A 57 5.91 12.19 -7.70
CA ASP A 57 7.09 12.84 -8.28
C ASP A 57 8.03 13.49 -7.24
N ASN A 58 7.75 13.34 -5.95
CA ASN A 58 8.67 13.82 -4.92
C ASN A 58 10.02 13.10 -5.02
N THR A 59 11.12 13.84 -5.08
CA THR A 59 12.49 13.31 -5.23
C THR A 59 13.27 13.24 -3.92
N ASP A 60 12.75 13.82 -2.83
CA ASP A 60 13.46 13.88 -1.55
C ASP A 60 13.68 12.50 -0.94
N LEU A 61 14.82 12.32 -0.31
CA LEU A 61 15.19 11.12 0.44
C LEU A 61 15.79 11.51 1.80
N PRO A 62 15.45 10.82 2.87
CA PRO A 62 14.41 9.78 2.98
C PRO A 62 13.00 10.35 2.77
N LYS A 63 12.04 9.50 2.37
CA LYS A 63 10.63 9.91 2.26
C LYS A 63 10.07 10.22 3.64
N LYS A 64 9.43 11.39 3.76
CA LYS A 64 8.75 11.83 4.99
C LYS A 64 7.25 11.90 4.73
N GLU A 65 6.44 11.47 5.70
CA GLU A 65 5.00 11.31 5.55
C GLU A 65 4.29 12.58 5.12
N ASP A 66 4.72 13.73 5.64
CA ASP A 66 4.11 15.05 5.36
C ASP A 66 4.58 15.68 4.04
N ASN A 67 5.59 15.11 3.39
CA ASN A 67 6.17 15.67 2.16
C ASN A 67 5.89 14.75 0.96
N ILE A 68 4.69 14.85 0.40
CA ILE A 68 4.28 14.10 -0.78
C ILE A 68 4.34 14.97 -2.03
N GLY A 69 4.61 14.33 -3.17
CA GLY A 69 4.52 14.96 -4.49
C GLY A 69 3.15 14.76 -5.14
N LYS A 70 3.12 14.85 -6.46
CA LYS A 70 1.91 14.61 -7.26
C LYS A 70 1.83 13.13 -7.65
N PRO A 71 0.70 12.44 -7.43
CA PRO A 71 0.54 11.06 -7.86
C PRO A 71 0.82 10.87 -9.36
N LEU A 72 1.58 9.82 -9.71
CA LEU A 72 2.00 9.54 -11.09
C LEU A 72 1.17 8.44 -11.78
N SER A 73 0.13 7.93 -11.13
CA SER A 73 -0.76 6.92 -11.71
C SER A 73 -2.16 6.99 -11.11
N PRO A 74 -3.20 6.48 -11.80
CA PRO A 74 -4.53 6.37 -11.21
C PRO A 74 -4.52 5.61 -9.89
N TYR A 75 -3.73 4.53 -9.80
CA TYR A 75 -3.56 3.80 -8.53
C TYR A 75 -3.00 4.68 -7.41
N ALA A 76 -1.93 5.43 -7.66
CA ALA A 76 -1.35 6.32 -6.66
C ALA A 76 -2.35 7.36 -6.18
N LEU A 77 -3.14 7.91 -7.13
CA LEU A 77 -4.21 8.85 -6.82
C LEU A 77 -5.27 8.21 -5.92
N THR A 78 -5.75 7.00 -6.25
CA THR A 78 -6.76 6.34 -5.41
C THR A 78 -6.25 6.10 -3.99
N LYS A 79 -4.98 5.73 -3.83
CA LYS A 79 -4.39 5.53 -2.50
C LYS A 79 -4.27 6.82 -1.70
N TYR A 80 -3.98 7.93 -2.35
CA TYR A 80 -3.98 9.22 -1.70
C TYR A 80 -5.39 9.67 -1.29
N VAL A 81 -6.39 9.41 -2.14
CA VAL A 81 -7.80 9.68 -1.82
C VAL A 81 -8.26 8.85 -0.62
N ASP A 82 -7.83 7.59 -0.48
CA ASP A 82 -8.12 6.76 0.70
C ASP A 82 -7.63 7.44 1.99
N GLU A 83 -6.42 8.01 1.99
CA GLU A 83 -5.87 8.74 3.14
C GLU A 83 -6.71 9.97 3.49
N LEU A 84 -7.14 10.73 2.48
CA LEU A 84 -8.00 11.90 2.67
C LEU A 84 -9.39 11.53 3.22
N TYR A 85 -9.99 10.43 2.74
CA TYR A 85 -11.25 9.93 3.28
C TYR A 85 -11.11 9.51 4.73
N ALA A 86 -10.03 8.81 5.10
CA ALA A 86 -9.78 8.41 6.47
C ALA A 86 -9.71 9.63 7.41
N ASP A 87 -9.00 10.69 7.02
CA ASP A 87 -8.89 11.92 7.77
C ASP A 87 -10.25 12.65 7.93
N VAL A 88 -11.03 12.74 6.86
CA VAL A 88 -12.39 13.30 6.88
C VAL A 88 -13.29 12.49 7.81
N PHE A 89 -13.24 11.14 7.75
CA PHE A 89 -14.06 10.29 8.62
C PHE A 89 -13.66 10.41 10.09
N ALA A 90 -12.38 10.56 10.40
CA ALA A 90 -11.93 10.82 11.76
C ALA A 90 -12.49 12.13 12.30
N LYS A 91 -12.40 13.21 11.53
CA LYS A 91 -12.88 14.54 11.90
C LYS A 91 -14.41 14.62 12.01
N THR A 92 -15.12 13.91 11.15
CA THR A 92 -16.60 14.01 11.04
C THR A 92 -17.31 13.02 11.96
N TYR A 93 -16.78 11.79 12.06
CA TYR A 93 -17.47 10.68 12.75
C TYR A 93 -16.70 10.17 13.97
N GLY A 94 -15.49 10.67 14.25
CA GLY A 94 -14.71 10.28 15.43
C GLY A 94 -14.07 8.87 15.33
N ILE A 95 -13.98 8.27 14.14
CA ILE A 95 -13.29 7.00 13.94
C ILE A 95 -11.78 7.26 13.96
N GLU A 96 -11.04 6.61 14.85
CA GLU A 96 -9.58 6.63 14.81
C GLU A 96 -9.10 5.89 13.55
N TYR A 97 -8.06 6.40 12.88
CA TYR A 97 -7.42 5.65 11.81
C TYR A 97 -5.90 5.58 11.97
N ILE A 98 -5.29 4.57 11.35
CA ILE A 98 -3.86 4.50 11.09
C ILE A 98 -3.66 3.96 9.67
N GLY A 99 -3.05 4.76 8.80
CA GLY A 99 -2.69 4.35 7.46
C GLY A 99 -1.21 3.96 7.40
N LEU A 100 -0.91 2.82 6.76
CA LEU A 100 0.45 2.31 6.63
C LEU A 100 0.87 2.35 5.16
N ARG A 101 1.77 3.26 4.80
CA ARG A 101 2.34 3.33 3.45
C ARG A 101 3.38 2.23 3.30
N TYR A 102 2.96 1.10 2.76
CA TYR A 102 3.89 0.00 2.44
C TYR A 102 4.78 0.39 1.27
N PHE A 103 6.07 0.09 1.41
CA PHE A 103 7.04 0.16 0.34
C PHE A 103 7.05 -1.16 -0.46
N ASN A 104 8.20 -1.61 -0.96
CA ASN A 104 8.22 -2.81 -1.79
C ASN A 104 8.26 -4.06 -0.91
N VAL A 105 7.11 -4.51 -0.48
CA VAL A 105 6.99 -5.67 0.42
C VAL A 105 7.45 -6.94 -0.29
N PHE A 106 8.31 -7.70 0.38
CA PHE A 106 8.75 -9.03 -0.05
C PHE A 106 8.70 -10.03 1.09
N GLY A 107 8.69 -11.32 0.77
CA GLY A 107 8.74 -12.35 1.79
C GLY A 107 8.22 -13.70 1.33
N ARG A 108 8.11 -14.60 2.28
CA ARG A 108 7.60 -15.96 2.08
C ARG A 108 6.23 -15.95 1.41
N ARG A 109 5.96 -16.93 0.55
CA ARG A 109 4.70 -17.12 -0.18
C ARG A 109 4.41 -16.05 -1.25
N GLN A 110 5.37 -15.21 -1.58
CA GLN A 110 5.22 -14.31 -2.70
C GLN A 110 5.29 -15.10 -4.01
N ASP A 111 4.26 -14.98 -4.87
CA ASP A 111 4.15 -15.76 -6.10
C ASP A 111 5.14 -15.28 -7.17
N PRO A 112 6.12 -16.10 -7.56
CA PRO A 112 7.08 -15.77 -8.63
C PRO A 112 6.49 -15.91 -10.04
N ASN A 113 5.28 -16.48 -10.19
CA ASN A 113 4.62 -16.71 -11.48
C ASN A 113 3.62 -15.61 -11.83
N SER A 114 3.41 -14.66 -10.94
CA SER A 114 2.54 -13.53 -11.23
C SER A 114 3.05 -12.79 -12.47
N MET A 115 2.16 -12.38 -13.36
CA MET A 115 2.49 -11.59 -14.56
C MET A 115 3.30 -10.31 -14.22
N TYR A 116 3.15 -9.82 -13.01
CA TYR A 116 3.88 -8.67 -12.45
C TYR A 116 4.66 -9.09 -11.20
N ALA A 117 5.33 -10.25 -11.26
CA ALA A 117 6.15 -10.72 -10.15
C ALA A 117 7.16 -9.65 -9.76
N ALA A 118 7.26 -9.39 -8.46
CA ALA A 118 8.26 -8.46 -7.94
C ALA A 118 9.68 -9.00 -8.22
N VAL A 119 10.66 -8.10 -8.28
CA VAL A 119 12.02 -8.43 -8.68
C VAL A 119 12.64 -9.55 -7.83
N ILE A 120 12.44 -9.53 -6.51
CA ILE A 120 13.04 -10.53 -5.60
C ILE A 120 12.55 -11.96 -5.93
N PRO A 121 11.24 -12.28 -5.90
CA PRO A 121 10.81 -13.65 -6.22
C PRO A 121 11.12 -14.07 -7.66
N LEU A 122 11.10 -13.10 -8.59
CA LEU A 122 11.46 -13.39 -9.98
C LEU A 122 12.93 -13.78 -10.12
N PHE A 123 13.85 -13.02 -9.50
CA PHE A 123 15.29 -13.32 -9.55
C PHE A 123 15.60 -14.64 -8.84
N ILE A 124 15.01 -14.89 -7.67
CA ILE A 124 15.17 -16.18 -6.97
C ILE A 124 14.74 -17.33 -7.88
N LYS A 125 13.58 -17.23 -8.54
CA LYS A 125 13.09 -18.25 -9.47
C LYS A 125 14.06 -18.45 -10.64
N GLN A 126 14.59 -17.37 -11.21
CA GLN A 126 15.52 -17.46 -12.34
C GLN A 126 16.84 -18.13 -11.91
N PHE A 127 17.42 -17.73 -10.78
CA PHE A 127 18.64 -18.35 -10.24
C PHE A 127 18.45 -19.83 -9.91
N LEU A 128 17.33 -20.21 -9.27
CA LEU A 128 17.04 -21.62 -8.98
C LEU A 128 16.89 -22.48 -10.25
N ASN A 129 16.52 -21.88 -11.38
CA ASN A 129 16.44 -22.54 -12.67
C ASN A 129 17.70 -22.34 -13.52
N HIS A 130 18.81 -21.89 -12.94
CA HIS A 130 20.08 -21.60 -13.63
C HIS A 130 19.91 -20.65 -14.83
N LYS A 131 18.95 -19.74 -14.77
CA LYS A 131 18.70 -18.72 -15.79
C LYS A 131 19.26 -17.38 -15.35
N GLN A 132 19.83 -16.63 -16.28
CA GLN A 132 20.28 -15.26 -16.02
C GLN A 132 19.07 -14.34 -15.77
N PRO A 133 19.06 -13.56 -14.68
CA PRO A 133 18.02 -12.56 -14.44
C PRO A 133 18.04 -11.48 -15.52
N LYS A 134 16.85 -11.08 -15.97
CA LYS A 134 16.71 -9.95 -16.88
C LYS A 134 16.61 -8.66 -16.05
N ILE A 135 17.59 -7.79 -16.21
CA ILE A 135 17.60 -6.46 -15.62
C ILE A 135 16.95 -5.50 -16.62
N ASN A 136 15.96 -4.75 -16.19
CA ASN A 136 15.32 -3.71 -16.99
C ASN A 136 16.04 -2.37 -16.80
N GLY A 137 16.36 -1.71 -17.93
CA GLY A 137 17.12 -0.47 -17.92
C GLY A 137 18.63 -0.70 -17.69
N ASP A 138 19.28 0.25 -17.05
CA ASP A 138 20.73 0.28 -16.77
C ASP A 138 21.14 -0.49 -15.50
N GLY A 139 20.17 -1.00 -14.73
CA GLY A 139 20.41 -1.67 -13.46
C GLY A 139 20.65 -0.74 -12.26
N LEU A 140 20.61 0.57 -12.45
CA LEU A 140 20.84 1.56 -11.38
C LEU A 140 19.59 1.90 -10.57
N ASN A 141 18.44 1.33 -10.94
CA ASN A 141 17.19 1.54 -10.21
C ASN A 141 17.26 0.96 -8.80
N THR A 142 17.11 1.79 -7.79
CA THR A 142 17.03 1.39 -6.38
C THR A 142 15.57 1.29 -5.92
N ARG A 143 15.32 0.44 -4.93
CA ARG A 143 14.03 0.30 -4.26
C ARG A 143 14.25 0.04 -2.79
N ASP A 144 13.36 0.54 -1.97
CA ASP A 144 13.29 0.19 -0.58
C ASP A 144 12.45 -1.07 -0.42
N PHE A 145 13.04 -2.12 0.14
CA PHE A 145 12.42 -3.44 0.30
C PHE A 145 12.07 -3.69 1.76
N THR A 146 10.78 -3.90 2.02
CA THR A 146 10.26 -4.18 3.36
C THR A 146 9.94 -5.66 3.51
N TYR A 147 10.56 -6.31 4.51
CA TYR A 147 10.27 -7.71 4.78
C TYR A 147 8.88 -7.89 5.38
N ILE A 148 8.17 -8.95 4.98
CA ILE A 148 6.77 -9.17 5.35
C ILE A 148 6.56 -9.20 6.88
N ASP A 149 7.49 -9.74 7.66
CA ASP A 149 7.33 -9.81 9.11
C ASP A 149 7.38 -8.40 9.75
N ASN A 150 8.12 -7.44 9.16
CA ASN A 150 8.09 -6.04 9.59
C ASN A 150 6.72 -5.41 9.30
N VAL A 151 6.12 -5.72 8.14
CA VAL A 151 4.76 -5.26 7.81
C VAL A 151 3.74 -5.80 8.80
N LEU A 152 3.83 -7.10 9.14
CA LEU A 152 2.96 -7.72 10.14
C LEU A 152 3.14 -7.08 11.51
N HIS A 153 4.40 -6.84 11.91
CA HIS A 153 4.71 -6.17 13.17
C HIS A 153 4.11 -4.77 13.24
N MET A 154 4.27 -3.95 12.19
CA MET A 154 3.68 -2.61 12.13
C MET A 154 2.14 -2.64 12.22
N ASN A 155 1.48 -3.61 11.56
CA ASN A 155 0.03 -3.78 11.69
C ASN A 155 -0.37 -4.12 13.14
N MET A 156 0.39 -5.00 13.81
CA MET A 156 0.14 -5.36 15.22
C MET A 156 0.36 -4.17 16.16
N LEU A 157 1.39 -3.36 15.92
CA LEU A 157 1.61 -2.12 16.68
C LEU A 157 0.46 -1.14 16.47
N ALA A 158 0.03 -0.91 15.24
CA ALA A 158 -1.10 -0.04 14.92
C ALA A 158 -2.41 -0.51 15.57
N LEU A 159 -2.63 -1.82 15.60
CA LEU A 159 -3.83 -2.42 16.21
C LEU A 159 -3.84 -2.24 17.73
N ASN A 160 -2.70 -2.45 18.38
CA ASN A 160 -2.62 -2.54 19.84
C ASN A 160 -2.17 -1.24 20.52
N THR A 161 -1.77 -0.21 19.78
CA THR A 161 -1.31 1.04 20.40
C THR A 161 -2.38 1.68 21.27
N THR A 162 -1.99 2.09 22.46
CA THR A 162 -2.79 2.90 23.40
C THR A 162 -2.38 4.38 23.35
N ASN A 163 -1.34 4.72 22.61
CA ASN A 163 -0.88 6.10 22.46
C ASN A 163 -1.84 6.87 21.56
N THR A 164 -2.54 7.84 22.15
CA THR A 164 -3.49 8.72 21.44
C THR A 164 -2.83 9.64 20.42
N GLN A 165 -1.53 9.89 20.53
CA GLN A 165 -0.78 10.66 19.54
C GLN A 165 -0.41 9.83 18.29
N ALA A 166 -0.52 8.51 18.38
CA ALA A 166 -0.22 7.62 17.27
C ALA A 166 -1.41 7.35 16.34
N VAL A 167 -2.61 7.79 16.70
CA VAL A 167 -3.81 7.63 15.87
C VAL A 167 -4.05 8.87 15.00
N ASN A 168 -4.86 8.71 13.99
CA ASN A 168 -5.16 9.72 12.98
C ASN A 168 -3.90 10.21 12.24
N GLN A 169 -3.04 9.23 11.93
CA GLN A 169 -1.75 9.45 11.28
C GLN A 169 -1.52 8.44 10.15
N ILE A 170 -0.64 8.84 9.25
CA ILE A 170 -0.09 7.97 8.21
C ILE A 170 1.37 7.68 8.55
N TYR A 171 1.79 6.43 8.41
CA TYR A 171 3.16 6.00 8.71
C TYR A 171 3.80 5.29 7.53
N ASN A 172 5.06 5.57 7.29
CA ASN A 172 5.89 4.76 6.41
C ASN A 172 6.14 3.39 7.03
N THR A 173 6.06 2.36 6.21
CA THR A 173 6.40 0.99 6.59
C THR A 173 7.43 0.49 5.56
N ALA A 174 8.71 0.76 5.88
CA ALA A 174 9.89 0.49 5.07
C ALA A 174 10.83 -0.51 5.77
#